data_8359d9fc0d6fe642917eaef5b824d9ba
#
_entry.id   8359d9fc0d6fe642917eaef5b824d9ba
#
_cell.length_a   1.000
_cell.length_b   1.000
_cell.length_c   1.000
_cell.angle_alpha   90.00
_cell.angle_beta   90.00
_cell.angle_gamma   90.00
#
_symmetry.space_group_name_H-M   'P 1'
#
loop_
_entity.id
_entity.type
_entity.pdbx_description
1 polymer ?
#
loop_
_entity_poly.entity_id
_entity_poly.type
_entity_poly.pdbx_seq_one_letter_code
_entity_poly.pdbx_strand_id
1 'polypeptide(L)'
;IISALLGLLVVAFALLLAVGFFKLAYYGNFAAVRGHLGERRVQRRLGSALDPGVYFTFNDLVVPARNGRTTQIDHVVVSQYGVFVIETKSYRGWILGAEHDPEWSQELSRSRYRFQNPLRQNYLHTRVLAERTHVAHDCLHSLVGFAGDCAFKSDMPPNVVRLDSLIPYIQRFREPILREDQVLELRIALRMFREQST
;
A
#
# COMPACT_ATOMS: atom_id res chain seq x y z
N ILE A 1 40.89 35.43 18.09
CA ILE A 1 39.69 35.01 18.86
C ILE A 1 38.47 34.89 17.94
N ILE A 2 38.15 35.90 17.10
CA ILE A 2 36.97 35.89 16.20
C ILE A 2 37.05 34.76 15.18
N SER A 3 38.21 34.48 14.56
CA SER A 3 38.39 33.39 13.59
C SER A 3 38.23 31.98 14.21
N ALA A 4 38.65 31.81 15.44
CA ALA A 4 38.47 30.55 16.17
C ALA A 4 37.00 30.30 16.52
N LEU A 5 36.26 31.34 16.93
CA LEU A 5 34.81 31.27 17.18
C LEU A 5 34.03 30.97 15.90
N LEU A 6 34.40 31.58 14.78
CA LEU A 6 33.76 31.30 13.47
C LEU A 6 34.02 29.85 13.05
N GLY A 7 35.22 29.33 13.21
CA GLY A 7 35.55 27.93 12.93
C GLY A 7 34.74 26.95 13.79
N LEU A 8 34.56 27.25 15.08
CA LEU A 8 33.77 26.42 15.98
C LEU A 8 32.29 26.40 15.59
N LEU A 9 31.72 27.52 15.16
CA LEU A 9 30.36 27.63 14.68
C LEU A 9 30.14 26.82 13.38
N VAL A 10 31.09 26.86 12.44
CA VAL A 10 31.02 26.08 11.20
C VAL A 10 31.06 24.58 11.49
N VAL A 11 31.95 24.15 12.39
CA VAL A 11 32.02 22.73 12.80
C VAL A 11 30.73 22.28 13.50
N ALA A 12 30.20 23.09 14.42
CA ALA A 12 28.94 22.77 15.10
C ALA A 12 27.77 22.69 14.13
N PHE A 13 27.69 23.58 13.15
CA PHE A 13 26.67 23.55 12.11
C PHE A 13 26.79 22.32 11.19
N ALA A 14 28.01 21.98 10.79
CA ALA A 14 28.28 20.77 10.01
C ALA A 14 27.89 19.48 10.76
N LEU A 15 28.17 19.41 12.05
CA LEU A 15 27.77 18.31 12.93
C LEU A 15 26.23 18.20 13.05
N LEU A 16 25.54 19.32 13.19
CA LEU A 16 24.07 19.36 13.23
C LEU A 16 23.46 18.87 11.92
N LEU A 17 24.02 19.28 10.77
CA LEU A 17 23.60 18.81 9.46
C LEU A 17 23.86 17.30 9.28
N ALA A 18 25.02 16.81 9.70
CA ALA A 18 25.36 15.39 9.65
C ALA A 18 24.43 14.54 10.52
N VAL A 19 24.13 14.98 11.74
CA VAL A 19 23.17 14.32 12.63
C VAL A 19 21.75 14.35 12.05
N GLY A 20 21.34 15.47 11.43
CA GLY A 20 20.06 15.61 10.75
C GLY A 20 19.94 14.64 9.57
N PHE A 21 20.97 14.58 8.73
CA PHE A 21 21.03 13.66 7.58
C PHE A 21 21.04 12.20 8.05
N PHE A 22 21.81 11.85 9.07
CA PHE A 22 21.86 10.49 9.62
C PHE A 22 20.53 10.07 10.22
N LYS A 23 19.84 10.97 10.92
CA LYS A 23 18.46 10.72 11.41
C LYS A 23 17.50 10.50 10.26
N LEU A 24 17.51 11.34 9.24
CA LEU A 24 16.61 11.22 8.09
C LEU A 24 16.83 9.90 7.34
N ALA A 25 18.09 9.53 7.08
CA ALA A 25 18.43 8.25 6.44
C ALA A 25 18.04 7.05 7.32
N TYR A 26 18.30 7.11 8.62
CA TYR A 26 17.96 6.04 9.56
C TYR A 26 16.43 5.83 9.66
N TYR A 27 15.67 6.90 9.85
CA TYR A 27 14.21 6.81 9.94
C TYR A 27 13.56 6.44 8.60
N GLY A 28 14.09 6.92 7.48
CA GLY A 28 13.63 6.56 6.14
C GLY A 28 13.80 5.07 5.87
N ASN A 29 14.98 4.50 6.14
CA ASN A 29 15.24 3.07 6.00
C ASN A 29 14.34 2.22 6.93
N PHE A 30 14.11 2.66 8.16
CA PHE A 30 13.23 1.97 9.10
C PHE A 30 11.76 1.97 8.67
N ALA A 31 11.29 3.06 8.04
CA ALA A 31 9.93 3.14 7.49
C ALA A 31 9.76 2.20 6.29
N ALA A 32 10.75 2.17 5.38
CA ALA A 32 10.75 1.26 4.23
C ALA A 32 10.77 -0.21 4.66
N VAL A 33 11.64 -0.59 5.60
CA VAL A 33 11.71 -1.96 6.13
C VAL A 33 10.37 -2.37 6.77
N ARG A 34 9.72 -1.47 7.52
CA ARG A 34 8.40 -1.76 8.11
C ARG A 34 7.31 -1.90 7.04
N GLY A 35 7.36 -1.10 5.97
CA GLY A 35 6.49 -1.22 4.80
C GLY A 35 6.58 -2.63 4.23
N HIS A 36 7.76 -3.05 3.82
CA HIS A 36 8.01 -4.39 3.26
C HIS A 36 7.62 -5.54 4.20
N LEU A 37 7.82 -5.40 5.51
CA LEU A 37 7.36 -6.41 6.47
C LEU A 37 5.82 -6.50 6.52
N GLY A 38 5.13 -5.38 6.36
CA GLY A 38 3.67 -5.33 6.26
C GLY A 38 3.17 -6.04 5.00
N GLU A 39 3.72 -5.68 3.84
CA GLU A 39 3.40 -6.31 2.56
C GLU A 39 3.63 -7.83 2.60
N ARG A 40 4.77 -8.30 3.14
CA ARG A 40 5.04 -9.73 3.33
C ARG A 40 4.04 -10.43 4.26
N ARG A 41 3.48 -9.73 5.25
CA ARG A 41 2.41 -10.28 6.10
C ARG A 41 1.12 -10.46 5.32
N VAL A 42 0.73 -9.44 4.52
CA VAL A 42 -0.42 -9.51 3.63
C VAL A 42 -0.24 -10.62 2.60
N GLN A 43 0.90 -10.66 1.90
CA GLN A 43 1.21 -11.70 0.92
C GLN A 43 1.08 -13.11 1.50
N ARG A 44 1.65 -13.36 2.69
CA ARG A 44 1.54 -14.66 3.36
C ARG A 44 0.10 -14.99 3.73
N ARG A 45 -0.65 -13.99 4.21
CA ARG A 45 -2.05 -14.17 4.59
C ARG A 45 -2.93 -14.51 3.38
N LEU A 46 -2.74 -13.81 2.25
CA LEU A 46 -3.42 -14.11 0.99
C LEU A 46 -3.09 -15.52 0.49
N GLY A 47 -1.81 -15.88 0.43
CA GLY A 47 -1.36 -17.17 -0.09
C GLY A 47 -1.71 -18.37 0.79
N SER A 48 -1.89 -18.18 2.11
CA SER A 48 -2.21 -19.29 3.03
C SER A 48 -3.71 -19.49 3.27
N ALA A 49 -4.55 -18.49 2.99
CA ALA A 49 -5.95 -18.53 3.36
C ALA A 49 -6.94 -18.45 2.18
N LEU A 50 -6.47 -18.05 1.00
CA LEU A 50 -7.27 -18.08 -0.23
C LEU A 50 -7.00 -19.36 -1.00
N ASP A 51 -8.06 -19.97 -1.56
CA ASP A 51 -7.94 -21.14 -2.43
C ASP A 51 -7.20 -20.77 -3.73
N PRO A 52 -6.03 -21.37 -4.01
CA PRO A 52 -5.24 -21.07 -5.21
C PRO A 52 -5.91 -21.51 -6.53
N GLY A 53 -6.93 -22.35 -6.48
CA GLY A 53 -7.74 -22.72 -7.63
C GLY A 53 -8.77 -21.66 -8.02
N VAL A 54 -9.12 -20.77 -7.08
CA VAL A 54 -10.15 -19.73 -7.26
C VAL A 54 -9.54 -18.32 -7.28
N TYR A 55 -8.53 -18.06 -6.43
CA TYR A 55 -7.94 -16.74 -6.24
C TYR A 55 -6.47 -16.72 -6.69
N PHE A 56 -6.15 -15.86 -7.64
CA PHE A 56 -4.81 -15.71 -8.20
C PHE A 56 -4.17 -14.42 -7.68
N THR A 57 -3.14 -14.56 -6.85
CA THR A 57 -2.49 -13.44 -6.17
C THR A 57 -1.23 -12.99 -6.91
N PHE A 58 -1.13 -11.69 -7.12
CA PHE A 58 0.03 -10.99 -7.67
C PHE A 58 0.50 -9.96 -6.64
N ASN A 59 1.81 -9.87 -6.43
CA ASN A 59 2.39 -8.96 -5.45
C ASN A 59 3.43 -8.10 -6.13
N ASP A 60 3.58 -6.87 -5.64
CA ASP A 60 4.63 -5.92 -6.08
C ASP A 60 4.60 -5.68 -7.59
N LEU A 61 3.43 -5.27 -8.10
CA LEU A 61 3.23 -5.03 -9.51
C LEU A 61 3.61 -3.59 -9.88
N VAL A 62 4.52 -3.42 -10.83
CA VAL A 62 4.82 -2.12 -11.44
C VAL A 62 4.02 -2.00 -12.74
N VAL A 63 3.01 -1.15 -12.72
CA VAL A 63 2.09 -0.95 -13.83
C VAL A 63 2.39 0.39 -14.51
N PRO A 64 2.63 0.42 -15.84
CA PRO A 64 2.88 1.68 -16.55
C PRO A 64 1.59 2.50 -16.63
N ALA A 65 1.66 3.80 -16.29
CA ALA A 65 0.59 4.77 -16.47
C ALA A 65 0.69 5.47 -17.84
N ARG A 66 -0.40 6.15 -18.27
CA ARG A 66 -0.45 6.80 -19.60
C ARG A 66 0.58 7.91 -19.81
N ASN A 67 1.02 8.55 -18.76
CA ASN A 67 1.95 9.70 -18.79
C ASN A 67 3.43 9.32 -18.78
N GLY A 68 3.77 8.07 -19.12
CA GLY A 68 5.14 7.55 -19.07
C GLY A 68 5.66 7.26 -17.66
N ARG A 69 4.84 7.49 -16.61
CA ARG A 69 5.16 7.11 -15.23
C ARG A 69 4.73 5.66 -14.97
N THR A 70 5.18 5.12 -13.87
CA THR A 70 4.73 3.83 -13.36
C THR A 70 4.01 4.02 -12.03
N THR A 71 3.15 3.09 -11.68
CA THR A 71 2.61 2.96 -10.33
C THR A 71 2.90 1.57 -9.79
N GLN A 72 3.28 1.49 -8.54
CA GLN A 72 3.49 0.22 -7.84
C GLN A 72 2.21 -0.12 -7.08
N ILE A 73 1.72 -1.34 -7.27
CA ILE A 73 0.53 -1.87 -6.59
C ILE A 73 1.00 -3.01 -5.69
N ASP A 74 0.75 -2.90 -4.39
CA ASP A 74 1.26 -3.85 -3.41
C ASP A 74 0.75 -5.27 -3.69
N HIS A 75 -0.58 -5.44 -3.83
CA HIS A 75 -1.18 -6.74 -4.14
C HIS A 75 -2.41 -6.61 -5.04
N VAL A 76 -2.56 -7.56 -5.93
CA VAL A 76 -3.78 -7.76 -6.73
C VAL A 76 -4.22 -9.22 -6.59
N VAL A 77 -5.50 -9.43 -6.28
CA VAL A 77 -6.11 -10.76 -6.25
C VAL A 77 -7.18 -10.83 -7.33
N VAL A 78 -7.03 -11.77 -8.25
CA VAL A 78 -7.98 -12.00 -9.35
C VAL A 78 -8.79 -13.26 -9.09
N SER A 79 -10.10 -13.18 -9.25
CA SER A 79 -11.02 -14.32 -9.17
C SER A 79 -12.25 -14.08 -10.06
N GLN A 80 -13.10 -15.06 -10.22
CA GLN A 80 -14.43 -14.86 -10.84
C GLN A 80 -15.30 -13.85 -10.07
N TYR A 81 -15.02 -13.61 -8.80
CA TYR A 81 -15.75 -12.66 -7.94
C TYR A 81 -15.24 -11.22 -8.06
N GLY A 82 -14.29 -10.95 -8.94
CA GLY A 82 -13.71 -9.65 -9.22
C GLY A 82 -12.19 -9.58 -8.99
N VAL A 83 -11.68 -8.38 -9.15
CA VAL A 83 -10.27 -8.05 -8.99
C VAL A 83 -10.10 -7.14 -7.77
N PHE A 84 -9.42 -7.63 -6.74
CA PHE A 84 -9.16 -6.89 -5.52
C PHE A 84 -7.81 -6.20 -5.61
N VAL A 85 -7.80 -4.89 -5.64
CA VAL A 85 -6.60 -4.04 -5.63
C VAL A 85 -6.34 -3.62 -4.19
N ILE A 86 -5.22 -4.05 -3.62
CA ILE A 86 -4.96 -3.96 -2.18
C ILE A 86 -3.74 -3.05 -1.94
N GLU A 87 -3.97 -1.96 -1.23
CA GLU A 87 -2.95 -1.08 -0.66
C GLU A 87 -2.65 -1.50 0.77
N THR A 88 -1.38 -1.67 1.12
CA THR A 88 -0.95 -2.12 2.45
C THR A 88 -0.38 -0.96 3.27
N LYS A 89 -0.83 -0.83 4.51
CA LYS A 89 -0.25 0.10 5.49
C LYS A 89 0.25 -0.65 6.72
N SER A 90 1.50 -0.42 7.11
CA SER A 90 2.14 -1.07 8.27
C SER A 90 2.33 -0.08 9.42
N TYR A 91 1.23 0.47 9.93
CA TYR A 91 1.23 1.42 11.04
C TYR A 91 0.90 0.76 12.38
N ARG A 92 1.29 1.42 13.48
CA ARG A 92 0.99 1.03 14.87
C ARG A 92 0.21 2.15 15.56
N GLY A 93 -0.46 1.82 16.67
CA GLY A 93 -1.20 2.79 17.49
C GLY A 93 -2.55 3.13 16.87
N TRP A 94 -3.00 4.36 17.04
CA TRP A 94 -4.31 4.79 16.58
C TRP A 94 -4.24 5.37 15.17
N ILE A 95 -5.17 4.95 14.33
CA ILE A 95 -5.36 5.52 12.98
C ILE A 95 -6.66 6.33 12.98
N LEU A 96 -6.55 7.56 12.49
CA LEU A 96 -7.65 8.51 12.36
C LEU A 96 -7.69 9.04 10.94
N GLY A 97 -8.88 9.17 10.41
CA GLY A 97 -9.14 9.78 9.10
C GLY A 97 -10.54 9.48 8.63
N ALA A 98 -11.04 10.26 7.68
CA ALA A 98 -12.30 10.05 7.00
C ALA A 98 -12.07 9.71 5.52
N GLU A 99 -13.08 9.16 4.86
CA GLU A 99 -13.00 8.70 3.48
C GLU A 99 -12.50 9.80 2.52
N HIS A 100 -12.98 11.01 2.70
CA HIS A 100 -12.70 12.13 1.79
C HIS A 100 -11.52 13.02 2.23
N ASP A 101 -10.93 12.79 3.40
CA ASP A 101 -9.78 13.55 3.86
C ASP A 101 -8.59 13.39 2.89
N PRO A 102 -7.81 14.45 2.64
CA PRO A 102 -6.59 14.33 1.82
C PRO A 102 -5.51 13.51 2.51
N GLU A 103 -5.44 13.61 3.84
CA GLU A 103 -4.46 12.95 4.69
C GLU A 103 -5.14 12.32 5.90
N TRP A 104 -4.58 11.20 6.34
CA TRP A 104 -4.92 10.54 7.59
C TRP A 104 -3.81 10.74 8.63
N SER A 105 -4.07 10.36 9.87
CA SER A 105 -3.11 10.48 10.97
C SER A 105 -2.88 9.16 11.66
N GLN A 106 -1.62 8.92 12.01
CA GLN A 106 -1.19 7.91 12.97
C GLN A 106 -0.88 8.60 14.30
N GLU A 107 -1.51 8.18 15.39
CA GLU A 107 -1.21 8.65 16.75
C GLU A 107 -0.48 7.54 17.53
N LEU A 108 0.65 7.90 18.08
CA LEU A 108 1.40 7.16 19.08
C LEU A 108 1.34 7.92 20.40
N SER A 109 1.75 7.30 21.53
CA SER A 109 1.60 7.87 22.88
C SER A 109 2.04 9.34 23.03
N ARG A 110 3.05 9.79 22.26
CA ARG A 110 3.62 11.14 22.34
C ARG A 110 3.82 11.81 20.99
N SER A 111 3.32 11.22 19.89
CA SER A 111 3.60 11.71 18.55
C SER A 111 2.42 11.46 17.63
N ARG A 112 2.19 12.41 16.72
CA ARG A 112 1.19 12.30 15.64
C ARG A 112 1.89 12.51 14.31
N TYR A 113 1.65 11.59 13.37
CA TYR A 113 2.21 11.63 12.02
C TYR A 113 1.09 11.66 11.01
N ARG A 114 1.20 12.50 10.00
CA ARG A 114 0.29 12.55 8.86
C ARG A 114 0.81 11.67 7.73
N PHE A 115 -0.10 11.08 6.99
CA PHE A 115 0.20 10.32 5.78
C PHE A 115 -0.93 10.45 4.77
N GLN A 116 -0.61 10.28 3.50
CA GLN A 116 -1.58 10.34 2.42
C GLN A 116 -2.74 9.37 2.69
N ASN A 117 -3.98 9.81 2.43
CA ASN A 117 -5.14 8.95 2.51
C ASN A 117 -4.96 7.72 1.59
N PRO A 118 -4.92 6.49 2.14
CA PRO A 118 -4.64 5.29 1.36
C PRO A 118 -5.78 4.93 0.39
N LEU A 119 -6.99 5.37 0.63
CA LEU A 119 -8.10 5.20 -0.31
C LEU A 119 -7.87 6.00 -1.59
N ARG A 120 -7.35 7.23 -1.48
CA ARG A 120 -7.00 8.05 -2.64
C ARG A 120 -5.82 7.46 -3.42
N GLN A 121 -4.83 6.92 -2.70
CA GLN A 121 -3.71 6.24 -3.32
C GLN A 121 -4.20 5.01 -4.10
N ASN A 122 -4.98 4.15 -3.46
CA ASN A 122 -5.48 2.92 -4.06
C ASN A 122 -6.50 3.18 -5.19
N TYR A 123 -7.25 4.28 -5.13
CA TYR A 123 -8.10 4.70 -6.24
C TYR A 123 -7.29 4.94 -7.53
N LEU A 124 -6.11 5.57 -7.43
CA LEU A 124 -5.22 5.76 -8.58
C LEU A 124 -4.70 4.42 -9.10
N HIS A 125 -4.32 3.51 -8.22
CA HIS A 125 -3.89 2.15 -8.60
C HIS A 125 -5.00 1.40 -9.35
N THR A 126 -6.22 1.44 -8.81
CA THR A 126 -7.39 0.81 -9.42
C THR A 126 -7.68 1.38 -10.81
N ARG A 127 -7.61 2.70 -10.98
CA ARG A 127 -7.79 3.34 -12.29
C ARG A 127 -6.72 2.94 -13.30
N VAL A 128 -5.44 2.97 -12.92
CA VAL A 128 -4.34 2.58 -13.82
C VAL A 128 -4.48 1.11 -14.22
N LEU A 129 -4.85 0.24 -13.27
CA LEU A 129 -5.08 -1.17 -13.55
C LEU A 129 -6.22 -1.38 -14.54
N ALA A 130 -7.37 -0.72 -14.34
CA ALA A 130 -8.52 -0.75 -15.26
C ALA A 130 -8.13 -0.33 -16.68
N GLU A 131 -7.39 0.78 -16.80
CA GLU A 131 -6.94 1.30 -18.09
C GLU A 131 -5.98 0.35 -18.83
N ARG A 132 -5.18 -0.40 -18.11
CA ARG A 132 -4.16 -1.30 -18.70
C ARG A 132 -4.65 -2.70 -18.98
N THR A 133 -5.65 -3.15 -18.24
CA THR A 133 -6.23 -4.49 -18.41
C THR A 133 -7.57 -4.47 -19.12
N HIS A 134 -8.12 -3.29 -19.38
CA HIS A 134 -9.47 -3.10 -19.97
C HIS A 134 -10.59 -3.78 -19.19
N VAL A 135 -10.34 -4.15 -17.92
CA VAL A 135 -11.37 -4.67 -17.03
C VAL A 135 -12.35 -3.57 -16.64
N ALA A 136 -13.64 -3.89 -16.63
CA ALA A 136 -14.67 -2.94 -16.23
C ALA A 136 -14.49 -2.47 -14.78
N HIS A 137 -14.76 -1.19 -14.53
CA HIS A 137 -14.46 -0.57 -13.24
C HIS A 137 -15.30 -1.16 -12.09
N ASP A 138 -16.49 -1.62 -12.37
CA ASP A 138 -17.39 -2.30 -11.43
C ASP A 138 -16.92 -3.71 -11.03
N CYS A 139 -15.99 -4.29 -11.79
CA CYS A 139 -15.33 -5.54 -11.43
C CYS A 139 -14.11 -5.36 -10.51
N LEU A 140 -13.72 -4.11 -10.17
CA LEU A 140 -12.56 -3.78 -9.35
C LEU A 140 -12.98 -3.41 -7.92
N HIS A 141 -12.42 -4.07 -6.95
CA HIS A 141 -12.62 -3.82 -5.52
C HIS A 141 -11.38 -3.17 -4.92
N SER A 142 -11.47 -1.87 -4.58
CA SER A 142 -10.41 -1.17 -3.84
C SER A 142 -10.43 -1.59 -2.38
N LEU A 143 -9.29 -2.02 -1.83
CA LEU A 143 -9.16 -2.52 -0.46
C LEU A 143 -7.89 -1.96 0.18
N VAL A 144 -8.01 -1.44 1.40
CA VAL A 144 -6.86 -0.98 2.19
C VAL A 144 -6.68 -1.92 3.37
N GLY A 145 -5.50 -2.57 3.44
CA GLY A 145 -5.14 -3.52 4.49
C GLY A 145 -4.12 -2.97 5.48
N PHE A 146 -4.50 -2.82 6.75
CA PHE A 146 -3.58 -2.43 7.81
C PHE A 146 -2.92 -3.67 8.42
N ALA A 147 -1.63 -3.88 8.13
CA ALA A 147 -0.83 -5.04 8.55
C ALA A 147 -0.01 -4.80 9.82
N GLY A 148 -0.02 -3.60 10.37
CA GLY A 148 0.64 -3.26 11.63
C GLY A 148 -0.27 -3.46 12.84
N ASP A 149 0.28 -3.30 14.03
CA ASP A 149 -0.46 -3.35 15.29
C ASP A 149 -1.14 -1.98 15.54
N CYS A 150 -2.26 -1.77 14.87
CA CYS A 150 -3.03 -0.53 14.96
C CYS A 150 -4.50 -0.79 15.31
N ALA A 151 -5.17 0.25 15.77
CA ALA A 151 -6.61 0.29 15.95
C ALA A 151 -7.19 1.55 15.30
N PHE A 152 -8.41 1.46 14.82
CA PHE A 152 -9.12 2.60 14.22
C PHE A 152 -9.84 3.39 15.31
N LYS A 153 -9.66 4.71 15.29
CA LYS A 153 -10.27 5.64 16.25
C LYS A 153 -11.37 6.52 15.62
N SER A 154 -11.53 6.41 14.32
CA SER A 154 -12.66 6.95 13.55
C SER A 154 -13.40 5.83 12.84
N ASP A 155 -14.64 6.10 12.46
CA ASP A 155 -15.41 5.19 11.60
C ASP A 155 -14.73 5.08 10.25
N MET A 156 -14.26 3.86 9.93
CA MET A 156 -13.59 3.59 8.67
C MET A 156 -14.58 3.05 7.64
N PRO A 157 -14.39 3.38 6.36
CA PRO A 157 -15.13 2.76 5.28
C PRO A 157 -14.99 1.23 5.29
N PRO A 158 -15.99 0.47 4.82
CA PRO A 158 -15.99 -0.99 4.89
C PRO A 158 -14.80 -1.67 4.20
N ASN A 159 -14.20 -0.98 3.21
CA ASN A 159 -13.03 -1.44 2.46
C ASN A 159 -11.68 -1.03 3.10
N VAL A 160 -11.70 -0.54 4.33
CA VAL A 160 -10.51 -0.30 5.14
C VAL A 160 -10.52 -1.27 6.31
N VAL A 161 -9.63 -2.24 6.26
CA VAL A 161 -9.66 -3.37 7.19
C VAL A 161 -8.30 -3.61 7.85
N ARG A 162 -8.29 -4.27 8.98
CA ARG A 162 -7.08 -4.85 9.57
C ARG A 162 -6.75 -6.19 8.90
N LEU A 163 -5.52 -6.65 9.09
CA LEU A 163 -5.01 -7.89 8.48
C LEU A 163 -5.87 -9.13 8.80
N ASP A 164 -6.44 -9.20 9.99
CA ASP A 164 -7.32 -10.30 10.40
C ASP A 164 -8.65 -10.34 9.63
N SER A 165 -9.14 -9.17 9.22
CA SER A 165 -10.40 -9.01 8.47
C SER A 165 -10.20 -8.98 6.94
N LEU A 166 -8.96 -9.07 6.45
CA LEU A 166 -8.65 -8.99 5.02
C LEU A 166 -9.29 -10.13 4.22
N ILE A 167 -9.11 -11.37 4.67
CA ILE A 167 -9.65 -12.55 4.00
C ILE A 167 -11.18 -12.60 4.08
N PRO A 168 -11.81 -12.42 5.27
CA PRO A 168 -13.26 -12.30 5.37
C PRO A 168 -13.85 -11.23 4.43
N TYR A 169 -13.16 -10.10 4.28
CA TYR A 169 -13.60 -9.06 3.35
C TYR A 169 -13.61 -9.53 1.90
N ILE A 170 -12.55 -10.18 1.43
CA ILE A 170 -12.46 -10.70 0.06
C ILE A 170 -13.53 -11.79 -0.16
N GLN A 171 -13.67 -12.71 0.76
CA GLN A 171 -14.57 -13.88 0.66
C GLN A 171 -16.05 -13.55 0.83
N ARG A 172 -16.42 -12.30 1.19
CA ARG A 172 -17.84 -11.89 1.19
C ARG A 172 -18.43 -11.74 -0.21
N PHE A 173 -17.58 -11.51 -1.21
CA PHE A 173 -17.99 -11.47 -2.62
C PHE A 173 -18.12 -12.89 -3.15
N ARG A 174 -19.33 -13.32 -3.45
CA ARG A 174 -19.66 -14.70 -3.82
C ARG A 174 -20.35 -14.82 -5.17
N GLU A 175 -20.77 -13.70 -5.74
CA GLU A 175 -21.42 -13.67 -7.06
C GLU A 175 -20.36 -13.56 -8.14
N PRO A 176 -20.29 -14.48 -9.09
CA PRO A 176 -19.38 -14.36 -10.22
C PRO A 176 -19.75 -13.16 -11.10
N ILE A 177 -18.79 -12.24 -11.26
CA ILE A 177 -18.91 -11.04 -12.10
C ILE A 177 -17.91 -11.03 -13.25
N LEU A 178 -16.95 -11.96 -13.24
CA LEU A 178 -16.00 -12.19 -14.32
C LEU A 178 -16.15 -13.62 -14.84
N ARG A 179 -16.11 -13.76 -16.18
CA ARG A 179 -16.05 -15.07 -16.82
C ARG A 179 -14.65 -15.67 -16.73
N GLU A 180 -14.53 -16.98 -16.94
CA GLU A 180 -13.25 -17.69 -16.87
C GLU A 180 -12.22 -17.15 -17.88
N ASP A 181 -12.65 -16.83 -19.10
CA ASP A 181 -11.78 -16.23 -20.13
C ASP A 181 -11.22 -14.88 -19.69
N GLN A 182 -12.05 -14.02 -19.09
CA GLN A 182 -11.63 -12.71 -18.55
C GLN A 182 -10.65 -12.87 -17.37
N VAL A 183 -10.89 -13.84 -16.50
CA VAL A 183 -9.94 -14.17 -15.41
C VAL A 183 -8.60 -14.61 -15.98
N LEU A 184 -8.60 -15.44 -17.04
CA LEU A 184 -7.37 -15.90 -17.70
C LEU A 184 -6.61 -14.73 -18.36
N GLU A 185 -7.30 -13.89 -19.11
CA GLU A 185 -6.71 -12.68 -19.74
C GLU A 185 -6.08 -11.75 -18.72
N LEU A 186 -6.77 -11.48 -17.61
CA LEU A 186 -6.22 -10.67 -16.51
C LEU A 186 -4.97 -11.29 -15.91
N ARG A 187 -4.96 -12.60 -15.67
CA ARG A 187 -3.80 -13.31 -15.15
C ARG A 187 -2.59 -13.21 -16.09
N ILE A 188 -2.81 -13.30 -17.39
CA ILE A 188 -1.74 -13.14 -18.41
C ILE A 188 -1.20 -11.72 -18.36
N ALA A 189 -2.06 -10.70 -18.41
CA ALA A 189 -1.67 -9.29 -18.37
C ALA A 189 -0.87 -8.94 -17.11
N LEU A 190 -1.30 -9.41 -15.93
CA LEU A 190 -0.62 -9.14 -14.67
C LEU A 190 0.73 -9.86 -14.55
N ARG A 191 0.90 -11.03 -15.16
CA ARG A 191 2.21 -11.69 -15.26
C ARG A 191 3.20 -10.87 -16.07
N MET A 192 2.77 -10.32 -17.20
CA MET A 192 3.61 -9.45 -18.04
C MET A 192 4.09 -8.20 -17.28
N PHE A 193 3.23 -7.56 -16.47
CA PHE A 193 3.64 -6.41 -15.64
C PHE A 193 4.67 -6.81 -14.58
N ARG A 194 4.55 -7.99 -14.00
CA ARG A 194 5.51 -8.51 -13.02
C ARG A 194 6.89 -8.79 -13.64
N GLU A 195 6.95 -9.34 -14.85
CA GLU A 195 8.20 -9.66 -15.55
C GLU A 195 8.96 -8.39 -15.99
N GLN A 196 8.26 -7.29 -16.27
CA GLN A 196 8.86 -5.99 -16.59
C GLN A 196 9.42 -5.26 -15.35
N SER A 197 9.13 -5.75 -14.15
CA SER A 197 9.56 -5.17 -12.87
C SER A 197 10.86 -5.78 -12.33
N THR A 198 11.37 -6.84 -12.95
CA THR A 198 12.58 -7.58 -12.59
C THR A 198 13.75 -7.17 -13.48
#